data_06fbc0e666bb7cd58a5aa6ec57ecf9a0
#
_entry.id   06fbc0e666bb7cd58a5aa6ec57ecf9a0
#
_cell.length_a   1.000
_cell.length_b   1.000
_cell.length_c   1.000
_cell.angle_alpha   90.00
_cell.angle_beta   90.00
_cell.angle_gamma   90.00
#
_symmetry.space_group_name_H-M   'P 1'
#
loop_
_entity.id
_entity.type
_entity.pdbx_description
1 polymer ?
#
loop_
_entity_poly.entity_id
_entity_poly.type
_entity_poly.pdbx_seq_one_letter_code
_entity_poly.pdbx_strand_id
1 'polypeptide(L)'
;IQRTKIGSPYVIAAFADLAKQFDSVAGFEANGGFLLASDLQINGKELKSLPTRDAVLPALMLLIASRNSTISQLINNLPQRFTWSDRLKNFPSDSSQQIIKNAISSPNNFFNSLGYESLSCSAIDETDGARFILNNGDIIHLRPSGNAPELRCYAEASDENQAKQYVTNVLGNITSLIS
;
A
#
# COMPACT_ATOMS: atom_id res chain seq x y z
N ILE A 1 3.02 13.01 3.25
CA ILE A 1 2.89 11.91 2.26
C ILE A 1 1.51 12.01 1.63
N GLN A 2 1.44 12.05 0.32
CA GLN A 2 0.21 11.95 -0.45
C GLN A 2 0.07 10.53 -1.00
N ARG A 3 -1.10 9.91 -0.84
CA ARG A 3 -1.42 8.62 -1.45
C ARG A 3 -2.05 8.83 -2.81
N THR A 4 -1.78 7.89 -3.71
CA THR A 4 -2.38 7.84 -5.05
C THR A 4 -2.96 6.43 -5.29
N LYS A 5 -3.70 6.26 -6.37
CA LYS A 5 -3.99 4.90 -6.87
C LYS A 5 -2.69 4.17 -7.17
N ILE A 6 -2.70 2.85 -7.07
CA ILE A 6 -1.54 2.01 -7.36
C ILE A 6 -1.24 2.04 -8.86
N GLY A 7 0.01 2.35 -9.18
CA GLY A 7 0.53 2.40 -10.54
C GLY A 7 1.32 3.68 -10.82
N SER A 8 2.48 3.55 -11.44
CA SER A 8 3.37 4.69 -11.73
C SER A 8 2.69 5.84 -12.49
N PRO A 9 1.73 5.65 -13.41
CA PRO A 9 1.04 6.77 -14.03
C PRO A 9 0.32 7.68 -13.04
N TYR A 10 -0.28 7.12 -11.98
CA TYR A 10 -0.96 7.91 -10.95
C TYR A 10 0.02 8.64 -10.03
N VAL A 11 1.16 8.01 -9.74
CA VAL A 11 2.25 8.65 -8.99
C VAL A 11 2.81 9.83 -9.77
N ILE A 12 3.09 9.65 -11.06
CA ILE A 12 3.62 10.69 -11.95
C ILE A 12 2.62 11.84 -12.09
N ALA A 13 1.34 11.55 -12.23
CA ALA A 13 0.31 12.58 -12.35
C ALA A 13 0.24 13.51 -11.12
N ALA A 14 0.53 13.00 -9.92
CA ALA A 14 0.56 13.81 -8.70
C ALA A 14 1.77 14.75 -8.61
N PHE A 15 2.84 14.52 -9.36
CA PHE A 15 4.08 15.30 -9.26
C PHE A 15 3.88 16.78 -9.63
N ALA A 16 3.07 17.07 -10.64
CA ALA A 16 2.85 18.44 -11.09
C ALA A 16 2.22 19.34 -10.01
N ASP A 17 1.33 18.82 -9.20
CA ASP A 17 0.70 19.57 -8.12
C ASP A 17 1.56 19.62 -6.87
N LEU A 18 2.31 18.57 -6.59
CA LEU A 18 3.25 18.54 -5.47
C LEU A 18 4.44 19.47 -5.70
N ALA A 19 4.94 19.58 -6.93
CA ALA A 19 6.04 20.50 -7.27
C ALA A 19 5.68 21.99 -7.14
N LYS A 20 4.39 22.34 -7.07
CA LYS A 20 3.95 23.72 -6.76
C LYS A 20 4.06 24.04 -5.26
N GLN A 21 4.17 23.03 -4.41
CA GLN A 21 4.11 23.14 -2.95
C GLN A 21 5.43 22.78 -2.28
N PHE A 22 6.25 21.97 -2.95
CA PHE A 22 7.48 21.41 -2.37
C PHE A 22 8.64 21.51 -3.38
N ASP A 23 9.81 21.89 -2.89
CA ASP A 23 11.03 21.98 -3.70
C ASP A 23 11.56 20.61 -4.13
N SER A 24 11.29 19.58 -3.36
CA SER A 24 11.74 18.21 -3.63
C SER A 24 10.56 17.24 -3.58
N VAL A 25 10.36 16.54 -4.67
CA VAL A 25 9.26 15.58 -4.84
C VAL A 25 9.81 14.25 -5.33
N ALA A 26 9.40 13.19 -4.70
CA ALA A 26 9.66 11.82 -5.13
C ALA A 26 8.42 10.95 -4.90
N GLY A 27 8.33 9.86 -5.62
CA GLY A 27 7.27 8.86 -5.45
C GLY A 27 7.85 7.47 -5.32
N PHE A 28 7.08 6.57 -4.72
CA PHE A 28 7.44 5.17 -4.63
C PHE A 28 6.20 4.28 -4.67
N GLU A 29 6.39 3.06 -5.07
CA GLU A 29 5.35 2.03 -5.12
C GLU A 29 5.70 0.90 -4.15
N ALA A 30 4.69 0.20 -3.65
CA ALA A 30 4.88 -0.93 -2.73
C ALA A 30 5.73 -2.09 -3.32
N ASN A 31 5.87 -2.14 -4.64
CA ASN A 31 6.71 -3.11 -5.35
C ASN A 31 8.20 -2.71 -5.44
N GLY A 32 8.60 -1.61 -4.77
CA GLY A 32 9.97 -1.09 -4.76
C GLY A 32 10.29 -0.12 -5.91
N GLY A 33 9.33 0.22 -6.77
CA GLY A 33 9.53 1.25 -7.78
C GLY A 33 9.72 2.61 -7.14
N PHE A 34 10.79 3.32 -7.49
CA PHE A 34 11.09 4.68 -7.04
C PHE A 34 11.10 5.64 -8.24
N LEU A 35 10.63 6.86 -8.03
CA LEU A 35 10.55 7.89 -9.07
C LEU A 35 11.00 9.22 -8.46
N LEU A 36 12.04 9.83 -9.03
CA LEU A 36 12.51 11.14 -8.60
C LEU A 36 11.93 12.22 -9.53
N ALA A 37 11.05 13.07 -8.99
CA ALA A 37 10.37 14.10 -9.77
C ALA A 37 11.13 15.44 -9.83
N SER A 38 12.00 15.72 -8.85
CA SER A 38 12.75 16.97 -8.75
C SER A 38 14.24 16.75 -8.94
N ASP A 39 14.92 17.71 -9.56
CA ASP A 39 16.38 17.77 -9.54
C ASP A 39 16.86 18.05 -8.11
N LEU A 40 17.90 17.36 -7.67
CA LEU A 40 18.47 17.51 -6.33
C LEU A 40 19.91 17.98 -6.40
N GLN A 41 20.33 18.79 -5.43
CA GLN A 41 21.72 19.16 -5.23
C GLN A 41 22.31 18.33 -4.08
N ILE A 42 23.28 17.49 -4.37
CA ILE A 42 23.94 16.62 -3.39
C ILE A 42 25.45 16.89 -3.42
N ASN A 43 25.99 17.43 -2.33
CA ASN A 43 27.42 17.76 -2.21
C ASN A 43 27.94 18.62 -3.39
N GLY A 44 27.18 19.61 -3.81
CA GLY A 44 27.55 20.49 -4.93
C GLY A 44 27.43 19.86 -6.32
N LYS A 45 26.88 18.67 -6.43
CA LYS A 45 26.60 18.00 -7.70
C LYS A 45 25.12 17.85 -7.91
N GLU A 46 24.69 18.01 -9.15
CA GLU A 46 23.31 17.87 -9.54
C GLU A 46 22.96 16.39 -9.81
N LEU A 47 21.92 15.90 -9.15
CA LEU A 47 21.23 14.66 -9.48
C LEU A 47 19.96 15.02 -10.22
N LYS A 48 19.90 14.67 -11.50
CA LYS A 48 18.74 14.94 -12.35
C LYS A 48 17.53 14.10 -11.96
N SER A 49 16.37 14.70 -12.09
CA SER A 49 15.09 14.00 -11.96
C SER A 49 14.96 12.89 -12.99
N LEU A 50 14.35 11.80 -12.58
CA LEU A 50 13.97 10.68 -13.44
C LEU A 50 12.55 10.25 -13.06
N PRO A 51 11.52 10.88 -13.67
CA PRO A 51 10.12 10.60 -13.32
C PRO A 51 9.61 9.31 -13.97
N THR A 52 10.37 8.26 -13.86
CA THR A 52 10.03 6.89 -14.24
C THR A 52 10.61 5.93 -13.21
N ARG A 53 10.22 4.66 -13.28
CA ARG A 53 10.75 3.67 -12.33
C ARG A 53 12.26 3.57 -12.42
N ASP A 54 12.91 3.77 -11.29
CA ASP A 54 14.34 3.63 -11.10
C ASP A 54 14.63 2.62 -9.99
N ALA A 55 15.34 1.56 -10.33
CA ALA A 55 15.78 0.56 -9.36
C ALA A 55 17.25 0.78 -8.92
N VAL A 56 18.00 1.59 -9.66
CA VAL A 56 19.43 1.81 -9.40
C VAL A 56 19.64 2.81 -8.29
N LEU A 57 18.97 3.96 -8.35
CA LEU A 57 19.12 5.02 -7.34
C LEU A 57 18.78 4.52 -5.91
N PRO A 58 17.66 3.83 -5.64
CA PRO A 58 17.37 3.30 -4.32
C PRO A 58 18.43 2.32 -3.83
N ALA A 59 18.93 1.44 -4.71
CA ALA A 59 20.00 0.49 -4.35
C ALA A 59 21.29 1.21 -3.97
N LEU A 60 21.70 2.22 -4.73
CA LEU A 60 22.88 3.04 -4.42
C LEU A 60 22.72 3.79 -3.11
N MET A 61 21.54 4.36 -2.85
CA MET A 61 21.24 5.07 -1.60
C MET A 61 21.30 4.13 -0.39
N LEU A 62 20.80 2.91 -0.51
CA LEU A 62 20.90 1.89 0.55
C LEU A 62 22.35 1.50 0.81
N LEU A 63 23.17 1.31 -0.23
CA LEU A 63 24.59 1.03 -0.08
C LEU A 63 25.35 2.18 0.59
N ILE A 64 25.01 3.42 0.25
CA ILE A 64 25.61 4.61 0.90
C ILE A 64 25.17 4.69 2.37
N ALA A 65 23.90 4.48 2.67
CA ALA A 65 23.37 4.51 4.03
C ALA A 65 23.97 3.40 4.92
N SER A 66 24.30 2.25 4.33
CA SER A 66 24.88 1.10 5.05
C SER A 66 26.40 1.15 5.22
N ARG A 67 27.09 2.24 4.83
CA ARG A 67 28.58 2.34 4.93
C ARG A 67 29.13 2.08 6.34
N ASN A 68 28.40 2.51 7.37
CA ASN A 68 28.78 2.38 8.77
C ASN A 68 27.87 1.45 9.56
N SER A 69 27.00 0.69 8.86
CA SER A 69 26.03 -0.22 9.46
C SER A 69 25.67 -1.32 8.45
N THR A 70 24.84 -2.27 8.86
CA THR A 70 24.27 -3.26 7.94
C THR A 70 22.89 -2.81 7.47
N ILE A 71 22.43 -3.33 6.33
CA ILE A 71 21.06 -3.10 5.85
C ILE A 71 20.04 -3.60 6.89
N SER A 72 20.33 -4.72 7.55
CA SER A 72 19.47 -5.24 8.63
C SER A 72 19.35 -4.26 9.80
N GLN A 73 20.43 -3.57 10.18
CA GLN A 73 20.36 -2.55 11.22
C GLN A 73 19.54 -1.33 10.77
N LEU A 74 19.63 -0.92 9.50
CA LEU A 74 18.80 0.16 8.97
C LEU A 74 17.32 -0.21 9.02
N ILE A 75 16.97 -1.45 8.65
CA ILE A 75 15.59 -1.95 8.71
C ILE A 75 15.09 -2.00 10.15
N ASN A 76 15.89 -2.49 11.10
CA ASN A 76 15.53 -2.60 12.50
C ASN A 76 15.26 -1.23 13.17
N ASN A 77 15.81 -0.14 12.62
CA ASN A 77 15.57 1.21 13.10
C ASN A 77 14.25 1.81 12.58
N LEU A 78 13.58 1.15 11.64
CA LEU A 78 12.26 1.58 11.15
C LEU A 78 11.16 1.10 12.08
N PRO A 79 10.00 1.79 12.12
CA PRO A 79 8.82 1.27 12.79
C PRO A 79 8.51 -0.14 12.30
N GLN A 80 8.37 -1.07 13.24
CA GLN A 80 8.10 -2.47 12.90
C GLN A 80 6.65 -2.61 12.42
N ARG A 81 6.50 -2.77 11.12
CA ARG A 81 5.22 -3.04 10.46
C ARG A 81 5.40 -4.18 9.48
N PHE A 82 4.55 -5.17 9.59
CA PHE A 82 4.56 -6.37 8.76
C PHE A 82 3.41 -6.31 7.77
N THR A 83 3.67 -6.70 6.54
CA THR A 83 2.69 -6.67 5.46
C THR A 83 2.48 -8.05 4.89
N TRP A 84 1.24 -8.36 4.52
CA TRP A 84 0.89 -9.56 3.77
C TRP A 84 -0.08 -9.20 2.66
N SER A 85 -0.05 -9.95 1.58
CA SER A 85 -1.00 -9.74 0.48
C SER A 85 -1.29 -11.04 -0.26
N ASP A 86 -2.53 -11.17 -0.70
CA ASP A 86 -2.98 -12.24 -1.58
C ASP A 86 -4.19 -11.78 -2.41
N ARG A 87 -4.75 -12.67 -3.23
CA ARG A 87 -5.83 -12.35 -4.16
C ARG A 87 -6.74 -13.54 -4.43
N LEU A 88 -7.99 -13.24 -4.72
CA LEU A 88 -8.91 -14.17 -5.39
C LEU A 88 -8.76 -13.99 -6.89
N LYS A 89 -8.35 -15.04 -7.58
CA LYS A 89 -8.27 -15.09 -9.05
C LYS A 89 -9.63 -15.47 -9.64
N ASN A 90 -9.84 -15.09 -10.90
CA ASN A 90 -11.10 -15.35 -11.62
C ASN A 90 -12.32 -14.80 -10.87
N PHE A 91 -12.14 -13.68 -10.21
CA PHE A 91 -13.14 -13.00 -9.40
C PHE A 91 -13.69 -11.80 -10.16
N PRO A 92 -14.99 -11.77 -10.54
CA PRO A 92 -15.54 -10.73 -11.37
C PRO A 92 -15.35 -9.32 -10.76
N SER A 93 -15.02 -8.35 -11.61
CA SER A 93 -14.79 -6.97 -11.17
C SER A 93 -16.02 -6.35 -10.52
N ASP A 94 -17.21 -6.64 -11.04
CA ASP A 94 -18.47 -6.13 -10.48
C ASP A 94 -18.72 -6.69 -9.07
N SER A 95 -18.44 -7.98 -8.86
CA SER A 95 -18.51 -8.61 -7.53
C SER A 95 -17.51 -7.98 -6.57
N SER A 96 -16.28 -7.72 -7.03
CA SER A 96 -15.26 -7.02 -6.25
C SER A 96 -15.72 -5.63 -5.81
N GLN A 97 -16.28 -4.85 -6.74
CA GLN A 97 -16.81 -3.52 -6.47
C GLN A 97 -17.99 -3.55 -5.50
N GLN A 98 -18.91 -4.51 -5.67
CA GLN A 98 -20.06 -4.65 -4.78
C GLN A 98 -19.65 -4.99 -3.34
N ILE A 99 -18.68 -5.90 -3.16
CA ILE A 99 -18.16 -6.26 -1.83
C ILE A 99 -17.50 -5.05 -1.18
N ILE A 100 -16.66 -4.33 -1.92
CA ILE A 100 -15.97 -3.14 -1.42
C ILE A 100 -16.99 -2.07 -1.01
N LYS A 101 -18.01 -1.82 -1.85
CA LYS A 101 -19.08 -0.87 -1.55
C LYS A 101 -19.86 -1.26 -0.29
N ASN A 102 -20.20 -2.53 -0.12
CA ASN A 102 -20.87 -3.03 1.07
C ASN A 102 -20.00 -2.88 2.32
N ALA A 103 -18.71 -3.20 2.21
CA ALA A 103 -17.74 -3.06 3.30
C ALA A 103 -17.56 -1.59 3.73
N ILE A 104 -17.54 -0.64 2.79
CA ILE A 104 -17.47 0.81 3.07
C ILE A 104 -18.75 1.28 3.76
N SER A 105 -19.93 0.82 3.29
CA SER A 105 -21.22 1.26 3.82
C SER A 105 -21.47 0.82 5.27
N SER A 106 -20.89 -0.31 5.69
CA SER A 106 -21.05 -0.88 7.03
C SER A 106 -19.80 -1.61 7.47
N PRO A 107 -18.67 -0.92 7.73
CA PRO A 107 -17.38 -1.55 7.95
C PRO A 107 -17.35 -2.47 9.18
N ASN A 108 -17.98 -2.08 10.28
CA ASN A 108 -18.00 -2.93 11.47
C ASN A 108 -18.82 -4.21 11.24
N ASN A 109 -19.95 -4.12 10.54
CA ASN A 109 -20.72 -5.32 10.18
C ASN A 109 -19.93 -6.23 9.24
N PHE A 110 -19.19 -5.64 8.31
CA PHE A 110 -18.31 -6.38 7.43
C PHE A 110 -17.24 -7.14 8.23
N PHE A 111 -16.53 -6.49 9.16
CA PHE A 111 -15.53 -7.16 10.00
C PHE A 111 -16.15 -8.20 10.93
N ASN A 112 -17.31 -7.94 11.51
CA ASN A 112 -18.04 -8.91 12.31
C ASN A 112 -18.39 -10.17 11.51
N SER A 113 -18.84 -10.03 10.26
CA SER A 113 -19.13 -11.17 9.38
C SER A 113 -17.89 -12.01 9.03
N LEU A 114 -16.70 -11.43 9.19
CA LEU A 114 -15.41 -12.11 9.03
C LEU A 114 -14.86 -12.72 10.32
N GLY A 115 -15.62 -12.67 11.42
CA GLY A 115 -15.20 -13.17 12.73
C GLY A 115 -14.30 -12.20 13.52
N TYR A 116 -14.29 -10.93 13.18
CA TYR A 116 -13.50 -9.88 13.84
C TYR A 116 -14.37 -8.94 14.66
N GLU A 117 -15.16 -9.47 15.60
CA GLU A 117 -16.11 -8.70 16.42
C GLU A 117 -15.46 -7.65 17.32
N SER A 118 -14.20 -7.86 17.73
CA SER A 118 -13.43 -6.91 18.54
C SER A 118 -12.77 -5.78 17.75
N LEU A 119 -12.76 -5.87 16.43
CA LEU A 119 -12.18 -4.86 15.56
C LEU A 119 -13.25 -3.87 15.09
N SER A 120 -12.93 -2.60 15.15
CA SER A 120 -13.74 -1.54 14.58
C SER A 120 -12.92 -0.71 13.61
N CYS A 121 -13.59 -0.18 12.60
CA CYS A 121 -12.97 0.69 11.61
C CYS A 121 -12.92 2.12 12.18
N SER A 122 -11.73 2.70 12.25
CA SER A 122 -11.51 4.08 12.70
C SER A 122 -11.58 5.08 11.55
N ALA A 123 -11.12 4.67 10.36
CA ALA A 123 -11.16 5.49 9.15
C ALA A 123 -11.07 4.63 7.90
N ILE A 124 -11.52 5.16 6.78
CA ILE A 124 -11.44 4.52 5.46
C ILE A 124 -10.77 5.49 4.49
N ASP A 125 -9.79 4.99 3.75
CA ASP A 125 -9.18 5.68 2.62
C ASP A 125 -9.66 4.99 1.34
N GLU A 126 -10.41 5.72 0.53
CA GLU A 126 -11.04 5.23 -0.71
C GLU A 126 -10.24 5.61 -1.97
N THR A 127 -9.00 6.04 -1.81
CA THR A 127 -8.16 6.48 -2.94
C THR A 127 -7.99 5.38 -4.00
N ASP A 128 -7.87 4.10 -3.57
CA ASP A 128 -7.76 2.95 -4.47
C ASP A 128 -8.43 1.71 -3.86
N GLY A 129 -9.74 1.58 -4.01
CA GLY A 129 -10.55 0.56 -3.32
C GLY A 129 -10.94 1.01 -1.93
N ALA A 130 -10.86 0.13 -0.93
CA ALA A 130 -11.17 0.45 0.47
C ALA A 130 -10.02 0.03 1.39
N ARG A 131 -9.31 1.01 1.93
CA ARG A 131 -8.25 0.83 2.90
C ARG A 131 -8.78 1.19 4.29
N PHE A 132 -9.13 0.18 5.07
CA PHE A 132 -9.65 0.30 6.41
C PHE A 132 -8.51 0.46 7.41
N ILE A 133 -8.58 1.49 8.23
CA ILE A 133 -7.70 1.70 9.38
C ILE A 133 -8.48 1.23 10.60
N LEU A 134 -7.95 0.24 11.31
CA LEU A 134 -8.61 -0.39 12.44
C LEU A 134 -8.28 0.35 13.75
N ASN A 135 -9.08 0.12 14.77
CA ASN A 135 -8.91 0.75 16.09
C ASN A 135 -7.59 0.39 16.80
N ASN A 136 -6.99 -0.75 16.45
CA ASN A 136 -5.67 -1.18 16.93
C ASN A 136 -4.50 -0.64 16.07
N GLY A 137 -4.79 0.19 15.06
CA GLY A 137 -3.82 0.75 14.12
C GLY A 137 -3.41 -0.19 12.97
N ASP A 138 -3.95 -1.40 12.91
CA ASP A 138 -3.73 -2.31 11.78
C ASP A 138 -4.54 -1.87 10.56
N ILE A 139 -4.19 -2.40 9.41
CA ILE A 139 -4.78 -2.01 8.14
C ILE A 139 -5.21 -3.25 7.37
N ILE A 140 -6.40 -3.18 6.80
CA ILE A 140 -6.89 -4.12 5.80
C ILE A 140 -7.31 -3.32 4.58
N HIS A 141 -6.81 -3.68 3.40
CA HIS A 141 -7.07 -2.97 2.16
C HIS A 141 -7.58 -3.93 1.10
N LEU A 142 -8.80 -3.69 0.63
CA LEU A 142 -9.44 -4.41 -0.46
C LEU A 142 -9.45 -3.56 -1.73
N ARG A 143 -9.05 -4.15 -2.84
CA ARG A 143 -8.95 -3.47 -4.12
C ARG A 143 -9.26 -4.40 -5.29
N PRO A 144 -10.11 -3.98 -6.25
CA PRO A 144 -10.22 -4.70 -7.50
C PRO A 144 -8.93 -4.54 -8.31
N SER A 145 -8.55 -5.54 -9.07
CA SER A 145 -7.43 -5.39 -10.00
C SER A 145 -7.88 -4.61 -11.25
N GLY A 146 -7.04 -3.67 -11.70
CA GLY A 146 -7.30 -2.93 -12.93
C GLY A 146 -7.04 -3.74 -14.22
N ASN A 147 -6.29 -4.84 -14.13
CA ASN A 147 -5.77 -5.56 -15.31
C ASN A 147 -6.25 -7.01 -15.41
N ALA A 148 -6.93 -7.52 -14.40
CA ALA A 148 -7.40 -8.91 -14.35
C ALA A 148 -8.65 -9.02 -13.47
N PRO A 149 -9.51 -10.03 -13.67
CA PRO A 149 -10.64 -10.30 -12.79
C PRO A 149 -10.13 -10.88 -11.47
N GLU A 150 -9.65 -10.01 -10.59
CA GLU A 150 -9.08 -10.36 -9.30
C GLU A 150 -9.54 -9.39 -8.22
N LEU A 151 -9.86 -9.90 -7.04
CA LEU A 151 -9.96 -9.11 -5.81
C LEU A 151 -8.67 -9.28 -5.02
N ARG A 152 -7.98 -8.19 -4.73
CA ARG A 152 -6.74 -8.18 -3.96
C ARG A 152 -7.01 -7.71 -2.54
N CYS A 153 -6.35 -8.38 -1.61
CA CYS A 153 -6.33 -8.01 -0.21
C CYS A 153 -4.88 -7.80 0.25
N TYR A 154 -4.67 -6.71 0.95
CA TYR A 154 -3.41 -6.37 1.60
C TYR A 154 -3.68 -6.13 3.07
N ALA A 155 -2.78 -6.53 3.94
CA ALA A 155 -2.84 -6.19 5.36
C ALA A 155 -1.51 -5.65 5.84
N GLU A 156 -1.58 -4.82 6.87
CA GLU A 156 -0.44 -4.26 7.58
C GLU A 156 -0.73 -4.35 9.08
N ALA A 157 0.16 -4.99 9.82
CA ALA A 157 0.00 -5.22 11.25
C ALA A 157 1.33 -5.09 12.01
N SER A 158 1.28 -5.10 13.33
CA SER A 158 2.46 -5.12 14.19
C SER A 158 3.13 -6.50 14.28
N ASP A 159 2.46 -7.56 13.78
CA ASP A 159 2.93 -8.95 13.76
C ASP A 159 2.69 -9.58 12.39
N GLU A 160 3.66 -10.38 11.91
CA GLU A 160 3.60 -11.00 10.59
C GLU A 160 2.47 -12.03 10.48
N ASN A 161 2.27 -12.85 11.52
CA ASN A 161 1.20 -13.84 11.52
C ASN A 161 -0.17 -13.16 11.50
N GLN A 162 -0.31 -12.05 12.22
CA GLN A 162 -1.54 -11.27 12.24
C GLN A 162 -1.85 -10.69 10.85
N ALA A 163 -0.85 -10.10 10.16
CA ALA A 163 -1.04 -9.60 8.79
C ALA A 163 -1.47 -10.72 7.84
N LYS A 164 -0.84 -11.89 7.95
CA LYS A 164 -1.19 -13.08 7.16
C LYS A 164 -2.60 -13.58 7.46
N GLN A 165 -2.97 -13.67 8.75
CA GLN A 165 -4.31 -14.10 9.17
C GLN A 165 -5.40 -13.18 8.64
N TYR A 166 -5.21 -11.86 8.70
CA TYR A 166 -6.16 -10.91 8.13
C TYR A 166 -6.45 -11.21 6.66
N VAL A 167 -5.40 -11.32 5.84
CA VAL A 167 -5.57 -11.59 4.41
C VAL A 167 -6.25 -12.94 4.15
N THR A 168 -5.79 -13.98 4.83
CA THR A 168 -6.32 -15.34 4.67
C THR A 168 -7.79 -15.41 5.04
N ASN A 169 -8.17 -14.86 6.19
CA ASN A 169 -9.54 -14.91 6.69
C ASN A 169 -10.48 -14.03 5.85
N VAL A 170 -10.04 -12.82 5.49
CA VAL A 170 -10.84 -11.91 4.65
C VAL A 170 -11.16 -12.55 3.29
N LEU A 171 -10.15 -13.06 2.60
CA LEU A 171 -10.36 -13.69 1.29
C LEU A 171 -11.15 -15.01 1.40
N GLY A 172 -10.87 -15.81 2.42
CA GLY A 172 -11.59 -17.06 2.66
C GLY A 172 -13.09 -16.85 2.91
N ASN A 173 -13.44 -15.89 3.77
CA ASN A 173 -14.83 -15.58 4.07
C ASN A 173 -15.56 -14.92 2.87
N ILE A 174 -14.88 -14.04 2.11
CA ILE A 174 -15.46 -13.47 0.89
C ILE A 174 -15.83 -14.57 -0.10
N THR A 175 -15.01 -15.59 -0.26
CA THR A 175 -15.32 -16.75 -1.11
C THR A 175 -16.58 -17.46 -0.65
N SER A 176 -16.77 -17.63 0.67
CA SER A 176 -17.95 -18.27 1.25
C SER A 176 -19.24 -17.46 1.12
N LEU A 177 -19.15 -16.12 1.01
CA LEU A 177 -20.32 -15.25 0.83
C LEU A 177 -20.91 -15.27 -0.60
N ILE A 178 -20.21 -15.88 -1.55
CA ILE A 178 -20.57 -15.88 -2.98
C ILE A 178 -20.90 -17.31 -3.46
N SER A 179 -20.53 -18.31 -2.67
CA SER A 179 -20.88 -19.72 -2.90
C SER A 179 -22.31 -20.00 -2.46
#